data_8721269632778b25d8e386be04e713b9
#
_entry.id   8721269632778b25d8e386be04e713b9
#
_cell.length_a   1.000
_cell.length_b   1.000
_cell.length_c   1.000
_cell.angle_alpha   90.00
_cell.angle_beta   90.00
_cell.angle_gamma   90.00
#
_symmetry.space_group_name_H-M   'P 1'
#
loop_
_entity.id
_entity.type
_entity.pdbx_description
1 polymer ?
#
loop_
_entity_poly.entity_id
_entity_poly.type
_entity_poly.pdbx_seq_one_letter_code
_entity_poly.pdbx_strand_id
1 'polypeptide(L)'
;MKTNVDTDKFKIYSIDFFEREALSDDLFLVSVKMVNRDDRAFSQTYYLNGLEPTDLDDVSFDAPKYETTAGIDPGTIDPEEIAAQIARAKTMLPEGHTFKSVGNYTIEEAVPSDNDYLNRGKEFGGRTASFVVRFTEDGKETESSAGKTSYIYYEAQVTVGEDGQLSIEAK
;
A
#
# COMPACT_ATOMS: atom_id res chain seq x y z
N MET A 1 -14.32 8.31 0.05
CA MET A 1 -14.54 7.03 0.73
C MET A 1 -15.05 7.32 2.14
N LYS A 2 -16.25 6.88 2.54
CA LYS A 2 -16.65 7.00 3.94
C LYS A 2 -16.06 5.79 4.66
N THR A 3 -15.01 5.98 5.42
CA THR A 3 -14.49 4.93 6.30
C THR A 3 -15.45 4.79 7.48
N ASN A 4 -15.87 3.57 7.79
CA ASN A 4 -16.62 3.28 9.01
C ASN A 4 -15.70 3.11 10.23
N VAL A 5 -14.44 3.53 10.13
CA VAL A 5 -13.52 3.53 11.27
C VAL A 5 -13.96 4.61 12.25
N ASP A 6 -14.17 4.23 13.50
CA ASP A 6 -14.44 5.15 14.60
C ASP A 6 -13.15 5.91 14.97
N THR A 7 -12.94 7.05 14.31
CA THR A 7 -11.73 7.88 14.50
C THR A 7 -11.64 8.52 15.89
N ASP A 8 -12.70 8.47 16.70
CA ASP A 8 -12.64 8.88 18.11
C ASP A 8 -11.94 7.85 18.99
N LYS A 9 -11.95 6.59 18.56
CA LYS A 9 -11.35 5.46 19.27
C LYS A 9 -10.00 5.03 18.72
N PHE A 10 -9.78 5.23 17.41
CA PHE A 10 -8.63 4.72 16.70
C PHE A 10 -7.89 5.80 15.93
N LYS A 11 -6.58 5.68 15.85
CA LYS A 11 -5.73 6.41 14.91
C LYS A 11 -5.27 5.44 13.82
N ILE A 12 -5.50 5.77 12.56
CA ILE A 12 -5.07 4.98 11.41
C ILE A 12 -3.60 5.27 11.15
N TYR A 13 -2.75 4.24 11.03
CA TYR A 13 -1.34 4.40 10.72
C TYR A 13 -0.91 3.74 9.40
N SER A 14 -1.76 2.88 8.79
CA SER A 14 -1.52 2.31 7.46
C SER A 14 -2.83 2.10 6.72
N ILE A 15 -2.82 2.37 5.43
CA ILE A 15 -3.91 2.08 4.49
C ILE A 15 -3.30 1.41 3.28
N ASP A 16 -3.72 0.17 3.01
CA ASP A 16 -3.24 -0.65 1.91
C ASP A 16 -4.38 -0.88 0.90
N PHE A 17 -4.13 -0.58 -0.36
CA PHE A 17 -5.05 -0.80 -1.47
C PHE A 17 -4.54 -1.97 -2.30
N PHE A 18 -5.41 -2.93 -2.64
CA PHE A 18 -5.03 -4.14 -3.39
C PHE A 18 -5.89 -4.34 -4.62
N GLU A 19 -5.25 -4.76 -5.70
CA GLU A 19 -5.97 -5.26 -6.87
C GLU A 19 -6.63 -6.63 -6.59
N ARG A 20 -7.61 -7.00 -7.40
CA ARG A 20 -8.37 -8.26 -7.25
C ARG A 20 -7.51 -9.49 -7.50
N GLU A 21 -6.77 -9.46 -8.57
CA GLU A 21 -5.87 -10.51 -9.02
C GLU A 21 -4.74 -9.89 -9.84
N ALA A 22 -3.62 -10.58 -9.93
CA ALA A 22 -2.46 -10.07 -10.62
C ALA A 22 -2.80 -9.64 -12.06
N LEU A 23 -2.35 -8.46 -12.47
CA LEU A 23 -2.53 -7.84 -13.77
C LEU A 23 -3.98 -7.38 -14.09
N SER A 24 -4.87 -7.36 -13.10
CA SER A 24 -6.25 -6.92 -13.33
C SER A 24 -6.41 -5.40 -13.39
N ASP A 25 -5.51 -4.65 -12.74
CA ASP A 25 -5.60 -3.19 -12.56
C ASP A 25 -6.96 -2.74 -11.99
N ASP A 26 -7.62 -3.63 -11.24
CA ASP A 26 -8.96 -3.48 -10.70
C ASP A 26 -8.90 -3.46 -9.18
N LEU A 27 -9.04 -2.30 -8.57
CA LEU A 27 -9.03 -2.14 -7.12
C LEU A 27 -10.16 -2.95 -6.49
N PHE A 28 -9.81 -3.85 -5.58
CA PHE A 28 -10.77 -4.79 -5.00
C PHE A 28 -11.02 -4.59 -3.50
N LEU A 29 -9.97 -4.38 -2.73
CA LEU A 29 -10.09 -4.22 -1.30
C LEU A 29 -9.13 -3.17 -0.74
N VAL A 30 -9.49 -2.66 0.44
CA VAL A 30 -8.67 -1.75 1.23
C VAL A 30 -8.50 -2.34 2.62
N SER A 31 -7.26 -2.52 3.07
CA SER A 31 -6.94 -2.89 4.44
C SER A 31 -6.50 -1.65 5.22
N VAL A 32 -7.01 -1.51 6.43
CA VAL A 32 -6.70 -0.37 7.30
C VAL A 32 -6.10 -0.91 8.59
N LYS A 33 -4.93 -0.41 8.97
CA LYS A 33 -4.32 -0.69 10.28
C LYS A 33 -4.47 0.53 11.18
N MET A 34 -4.88 0.28 12.41
CA MET A 34 -5.19 1.32 13.36
C MET A 34 -4.79 0.93 14.78
N VAL A 35 -4.51 1.92 15.62
CA VAL A 35 -4.15 1.73 17.03
C VAL A 35 -5.15 2.45 17.93
N ASN A 36 -5.53 1.83 19.06
CA ASN A 36 -6.40 2.43 20.07
C ASN A 36 -5.60 3.02 21.25
N ARG A 37 -6.30 3.65 22.19
CA ARG A 37 -5.69 4.31 23.36
C ARG A 37 -5.02 3.36 24.36
N ASP A 38 -5.25 2.06 24.23
CA ASP A 38 -4.60 1.02 25.03
C ASP A 38 -3.36 0.43 24.34
N ASP A 39 -2.85 1.11 23.29
CA ASP A 39 -1.73 0.69 22.44
C ASP A 39 -1.94 -0.69 21.79
N ARG A 40 -3.22 -1.05 21.56
CA ARG A 40 -3.57 -2.25 20.80
C ARG A 40 -3.82 -1.89 19.35
N ALA A 41 -3.17 -2.61 18.44
CA ALA A 41 -3.35 -2.43 17.03
C ALA A 41 -4.32 -3.46 16.44
N PHE A 42 -5.09 -3.01 15.47
CA PHE A 42 -6.08 -3.80 14.76
C PHE A 42 -5.95 -3.58 13.27
N SER A 43 -6.32 -4.59 12.49
CA SER A 43 -6.57 -4.45 11.06
C SER A 43 -8.03 -4.71 10.73
N GLN A 44 -8.52 -4.06 9.68
CA GLN A 44 -9.84 -4.31 9.12
C GLN A 44 -9.80 -4.18 7.61
N THR A 45 -10.44 -5.12 6.92
CA THR A 45 -10.50 -5.12 5.45
C THR A 45 -11.88 -4.71 4.97
N TYR A 46 -11.91 -3.79 4.02
CA TYR A 46 -13.09 -3.29 3.34
C TYR A 46 -13.09 -3.75 1.88
N TYR A 47 -14.19 -4.36 1.43
CA TYR A 47 -14.34 -4.82 0.06
C TYR A 47 -15.11 -3.81 -0.78
N LEU A 48 -14.62 -3.52 -2.00
CA LEU A 48 -15.27 -2.55 -2.89
C LEU A 48 -16.44 -3.15 -3.69
N ASN A 49 -16.64 -4.45 -3.61
CA ASN A 49 -17.76 -5.16 -4.25
C ASN A 49 -19.04 -5.19 -3.41
N GLY A 50 -19.11 -4.46 -2.31
CA GLY A 50 -20.27 -4.37 -1.42
C GLY A 50 -20.41 -5.49 -0.38
N LEU A 51 -19.40 -6.34 -0.23
CA LEU A 51 -19.32 -7.26 0.91
C LEU A 51 -19.11 -6.48 2.21
N GLU A 52 -19.60 -7.06 3.31
CA GLU A 52 -19.38 -6.51 4.64
C GLU A 52 -17.85 -6.49 4.96
N PRO A 53 -17.37 -5.48 5.68
CA PRO A 53 -16.00 -5.48 6.18
C PRO A 53 -15.72 -6.70 7.06
N THR A 54 -14.45 -7.09 7.16
CA THR A 54 -14.05 -8.12 8.13
C THR A 54 -14.25 -7.61 9.57
N ASP A 55 -14.29 -8.54 10.51
CA ASP A 55 -14.11 -8.21 11.92
C ASP A 55 -12.73 -7.57 12.15
N LEU A 56 -12.56 -6.94 13.31
CA LEU A 56 -11.26 -6.40 13.72
C LEU A 56 -10.33 -7.56 14.09
N ASP A 57 -9.23 -7.67 13.36
CA ASP A 57 -8.14 -8.61 13.67
C ASP A 57 -7.09 -7.92 14.54
N ASP A 58 -6.71 -8.54 15.66
CA ASP A 58 -5.65 -8.05 16.55
C ASP A 58 -4.28 -8.26 15.89
N VAL A 59 -3.58 -7.16 15.62
CA VAL A 59 -2.23 -7.13 15.02
C VAL A 59 -1.25 -6.40 15.92
N SER A 60 -1.43 -6.54 17.24
CA SER A 60 -0.69 -5.78 18.25
C SER A 60 0.79 -6.18 18.39
N PHE A 61 1.27 -7.17 17.63
CA PHE A 61 2.70 -7.45 17.54
C PHE A 61 3.38 -6.29 16.78
N ASP A 62 4.32 -5.60 17.42
CA ASP A 62 4.97 -4.37 16.93
C ASP A 62 3.99 -3.19 16.68
N ALA A 63 2.92 -3.11 17.46
CA ALA A 63 1.97 -2.02 17.38
C ALA A 63 2.63 -0.67 17.70
N PRO A 64 2.31 0.40 16.95
CA PRO A 64 2.71 1.74 17.35
C PRO A 64 1.98 2.17 18.62
N LYS A 65 2.56 3.12 19.36
CA LYS A 65 1.87 3.73 20.49
C LYS A 65 0.88 4.78 20.04
N TYR A 66 -0.31 4.78 20.62
CA TYR A 66 -1.35 5.76 20.31
C TYR A 66 -0.86 7.20 20.48
N GLU A 67 -0.12 7.49 21.54
CA GLU A 67 0.39 8.83 21.85
C GLU A 67 1.35 9.38 20.79
N THR A 68 2.19 8.51 20.19
CA THR A 68 3.19 8.89 19.19
C THR A 68 2.72 8.77 17.75
N THR A 69 1.53 8.24 17.52
CA THR A 69 0.88 8.17 16.21
C THR A 69 0.08 9.45 15.96
N ALA A 70 0.37 10.17 14.89
CA ALA A 70 -0.41 11.35 14.49
C ALA A 70 -1.78 10.94 13.93
N GLY A 71 -1.77 9.92 13.11
CA GLY A 71 -2.94 9.35 12.44
C GLY A 71 -3.15 9.88 11.02
N ILE A 72 -3.52 8.96 10.13
CA ILE A 72 -3.87 9.27 8.74
C ILE A 72 -5.36 9.61 8.70
N ASP A 73 -5.70 10.81 8.23
CA ASP A 73 -7.08 11.15 7.86
C ASP A 73 -7.34 10.69 6.42
N PRO A 74 -8.22 9.68 6.20
CA PRO A 74 -8.54 9.21 4.86
C PRO A 74 -9.15 10.29 3.95
N GLY A 75 -9.76 11.32 4.54
CA GLY A 75 -10.33 12.46 3.81
C GLY A 75 -9.27 13.35 3.16
N THR A 76 -8.01 13.23 3.57
CA THR A 76 -6.88 13.99 3.00
C THR A 76 -6.12 13.24 1.90
N ILE A 77 -6.53 12.02 1.58
CA ILE A 77 -5.92 11.24 0.49
C ILE A 77 -6.43 11.79 -0.84
N ASP A 78 -5.50 12.28 -1.65
CA ASP A 78 -5.80 12.82 -2.98
C ASP A 78 -5.67 11.74 -4.06
N PRO A 79 -6.78 11.32 -4.70
CA PRO A 79 -6.73 10.33 -5.77
C PRO A 79 -5.96 10.81 -7.01
N GLU A 80 -5.93 12.13 -7.26
CA GLU A 80 -5.22 12.70 -8.41
C GLU A 80 -3.71 12.62 -8.19
N GLU A 81 -3.25 12.82 -6.96
CA GLU A 81 -1.84 12.63 -6.60
C GLU A 81 -1.41 11.17 -6.77
N ILE A 82 -2.20 10.21 -6.29
CA ILE A 82 -1.95 8.77 -6.49
C ILE A 82 -1.85 8.45 -7.99
N ALA A 83 -2.80 8.92 -8.79
CA ALA A 83 -2.80 8.71 -10.24
C ALA A 83 -1.56 9.32 -10.90
N ALA A 84 -1.12 10.51 -10.47
CA ALA A 84 0.07 11.16 -10.98
C ALA A 84 1.36 10.39 -10.63
N GLN A 85 1.44 9.83 -9.42
CA GLN A 85 2.57 8.99 -8.98
C GLN A 85 2.64 7.72 -9.83
N ILE A 86 1.52 7.03 -10.04
CA ILE A 86 1.45 5.85 -10.90
C ILE A 86 1.84 6.19 -12.36
N ALA A 87 1.36 7.32 -12.89
CA ALA A 87 1.70 7.77 -14.23
C ALA A 87 3.21 8.03 -14.39
N ARG A 88 3.85 8.63 -13.39
CA ARG A 88 5.31 8.83 -13.38
C ARG A 88 6.06 7.50 -13.31
N ALA A 89 5.64 6.57 -12.44
CA ALA A 89 6.27 5.26 -12.33
C ALA A 89 6.23 4.48 -13.66
N LYS A 90 5.14 4.59 -14.43
CA LYS A 90 5.05 4.01 -15.79
C LYS A 90 6.17 4.49 -16.72
N THR A 91 6.59 5.74 -16.59
CA THR A 91 7.69 6.30 -17.42
C THR A 91 9.09 5.88 -16.97
N MET A 92 9.19 5.28 -15.79
CA MET A 92 10.47 4.81 -15.22
C MET A 92 10.74 3.32 -15.53
N LEU A 93 9.79 2.63 -16.15
CA LEU A 93 9.97 1.23 -16.54
C LEU A 93 11.08 1.10 -17.60
N PRO A 94 11.82 -0.03 -17.61
CA PRO A 94 12.84 -0.28 -18.60
C PRO A 94 12.26 -0.26 -20.04
N GLU A 95 13.07 0.13 -21.02
CA GLU A 95 12.69 0.05 -22.43
C GLU A 95 12.33 -1.39 -22.83
N GLY A 96 11.34 -1.57 -23.68
CA GLY A 96 10.84 -2.90 -24.07
C GLY A 96 9.94 -3.57 -23.03
N HIS A 97 9.43 -2.79 -22.06
CA HIS A 97 8.49 -3.29 -21.08
C HIS A 97 7.20 -2.46 -21.05
N THR A 98 6.10 -3.16 -20.86
CA THR A 98 4.75 -2.56 -20.82
C THR A 98 4.14 -2.71 -19.42
N PHE A 99 3.72 -1.58 -18.82
CA PHE A 99 2.95 -1.57 -17.57
C PHE A 99 1.64 -2.36 -17.71
N LYS A 100 1.28 -3.11 -16.67
CA LYS A 100 0.04 -3.89 -16.63
C LYS A 100 -0.88 -3.44 -15.48
N SER A 101 -0.37 -3.41 -14.25
CA SER A 101 -1.19 -3.04 -13.09
C SER A 101 -0.37 -2.50 -11.92
N VAL A 102 -1.09 -2.00 -10.92
CA VAL A 102 -0.57 -1.74 -9.58
C VAL A 102 -1.04 -2.87 -8.67
N GLY A 103 -0.12 -3.71 -8.18
CA GLY A 103 -0.45 -4.86 -7.33
C GLY A 103 -0.99 -4.46 -5.97
N ASN A 104 -0.31 -3.52 -5.34
CA ASN A 104 -0.76 -2.85 -4.12
C ASN A 104 -0.25 -1.42 -4.07
N TYR A 105 -0.96 -0.56 -3.35
CA TYR A 105 -0.54 0.79 -3.02
C TYR A 105 -0.73 1.00 -1.51
N THR A 106 0.33 1.39 -0.81
CA THR A 106 0.34 1.56 0.65
C THR A 106 0.60 3.01 0.99
N ILE A 107 -0.21 3.56 1.90
CA ILE A 107 0.04 4.83 2.58
C ILE A 107 0.27 4.50 4.05
N GLU A 108 1.39 4.89 4.60
CA GLU A 108 1.72 4.63 5.99
C GLU A 108 2.32 5.85 6.67
N GLU A 109 2.11 5.93 7.98
CA GLU A 109 2.78 6.89 8.84
C GLU A 109 4.06 6.25 9.37
N ALA A 110 5.18 6.97 9.31
CA ALA A 110 6.40 6.58 9.97
C ALA A 110 6.22 6.68 11.49
N VAL A 111 5.98 5.53 12.13
CA VAL A 111 5.78 5.44 13.58
C VAL A 111 7.00 4.85 14.27
N PRO A 112 7.36 5.30 15.50
CA PRO A 112 8.47 4.74 16.23
C PRO A 112 8.16 3.29 16.68
N SER A 113 9.15 2.41 16.59
CA SER A 113 9.13 1.08 17.18
C SER A 113 9.39 1.16 18.69
N ASP A 114 8.95 0.16 19.45
CA ASP A 114 9.35 0.00 20.86
C ASP A 114 10.85 -0.29 21.02
N ASN A 115 11.54 -0.62 19.95
CA ASN A 115 12.98 -0.83 19.96
C ASN A 115 13.72 0.45 19.53
N ASP A 116 14.30 1.16 20.49
CA ASP A 116 15.07 2.39 20.28
C ASP A 116 16.20 2.24 19.24
N TYR A 117 16.76 1.04 19.09
CA TYR A 117 17.80 0.79 18.09
C TYR A 117 17.26 0.94 16.67
N LEU A 118 16.03 0.50 16.43
CA LEU A 118 15.36 0.61 15.12
C LEU A 118 14.90 2.04 14.81
N ASN A 119 14.84 2.90 15.82
CA ASN A 119 14.43 4.30 15.68
C ASN A 119 15.59 5.24 15.33
N ARG A 120 16.83 4.79 15.47
CA ARG A 120 18.01 5.66 15.30
C ARG A 120 18.10 6.23 13.88
N GLY A 121 18.18 7.56 13.80
CA GLY A 121 18.33 8.27 12.53
C GLY A 121 17.09 8.30 11.66
N LYS A 122 15.92 7.92 12.20
CA LYS A 122 14.63 8.02 11.51
C LYS A 122 13.85 9.23 12.00
N GLU A 123 13.14 9.86 11.09
CA GLU A 123 12.11 10.85 11.38
C GLU A 123 10.76 10.15 11.48
N PHE A 124 9.88 10.63 12.35
CA PHE A 124 8.56 10.04 12.61
C PHE A 124 7.45 11.07 12.42
N GLY A 125 6.23 10.57 12.22
CA GLY A 125 5.03 11.38 11.99
C GLY A 125 4.88 11.84 10.54
N GLY A 126 5.90 11.61 9.69
CA GLY A 126 5.79 11.81 8.25
C GLY A 126 4.92 10.74 7.61
N ARG A 127 4.20 11.12 6.54
CA ARG A 127 3.43 10.19 5.73
C ARG A 127 4.26 9.77 4.53
N THR A 128 4.39 8.47 4.32
CA THR A 128 5.07 7.88 3.17
C THR A 128 4.09 7.11 2.30
N ALA A 129 4.41 6.93 1.04
CA ALA A 129 3.67 6.05 0.16
C ALA A 129 4.62 5.11 -0.57
N SER A 130 4.15 3.90 -0.84
CA SER A 130 4.87 2.94 -1.65
C SER A 130 3.89 2.08 -2.43
N PHE A 131 4.31 1.56 -3.57
CA PHE A 131 3.46 0.69 -4.37
C PHE A 131 4.26 -0.26 -5.24
N VAL A 132 3.64 -1.39 -5.62
CA VAL A 132 4.22 -2.36 -6.53
C VAL A 132 3.64 -2.15 -7.91
N VAL A 133 4.51 -1.91 -8.91
CA VAL A 133 4.12 -1.93 -10.31
C VAL A 133 4.39 -3.29 -10.91
N ARG A 134 3.45 -3.80 -11.72
CA ARG A 134 3.57 -5.03 -12.49
C ARG A 134 3.67 -4.69 -13.97
N PHE A 135 4.60 -5.33 -14.65
CA PHE A 135 4.89 -5.07 -16.04
C PHE A 135 5.39 -6.34 -16.74
N THR A 136 5.27 -6.37 -18.05
CA THR A 136 5.69 -7.49 -18.90
C THR A 136 6.77 -7.05 -19.86
N GLU A 137 7.66 -7.95 -20.27
CA GLU A 137 8.57 -7.74 -21.41
C GLU A 137 7.78 -7.91 -22.72
N ASP A 138 7.92 -6.95 -23.61
CA ASP A 138 7.18 -6.92 -24.87
C ASP A 138 7.49 -8.16 -25.73
N GLY A 139 6.42 -8.85 -26.14
CA GLY A 139 6.53 -10.11 -26.91
C GLY A 139 6.85 -11.35 -26.08
N LYS A 140 6.93 -11.24 -24.73
CA LYS A 140 7.16 -12.37 -23.80
C LYS A 140 6.15 -12.42 -22.65
N GLU A 141 4.95 -11.89 -22.88
CA GLU A 141 3.92 -11.79 -21.85
C GLU A 141 3.35 -13.13 -21.39
N THR A 142 3.55 -14.19 -22.19
CA THR A 142 3.00 -15.51 -21.88
C THR A 142 3.98 -16.62 -22.17
N GLU A 143 3.90 -17.68 -21.38
CA GLU A 143 4.56 -18.95 -21.62
C GLU A 143 3.52 -20.07 -21.69
N SER A 144 3.69 -20.98 -22.64
CA SER A 144 2.83 -22.15 -22.78
C SER A 144 3.62 -23.43 -22.50
N SER A 145 3.18 -24.19 -21.51
CA SER A 145 3.76 -25.49 -21.15
C SER A 145 2.65 -26.51 -20.85
N ALA A 146 2.76 -27.70 -21.39
CA ALA A 146 1.81 -28.80 -21.20
C ALA A 146 0.33 -28.42 -21.42
N GLY A 147 0.06 -27.55 -22.40
CA GLY A 147 -1.31 -27.10 -22.74
C GLY A 147 -1.91 -26.06 -21.78
N LYS A 148 -1.11 -25.53 -20.88
CA LYS A 148 -1.47 -24.38 -20.03
C LYS A 148 -0.68 -23.16 -20.46
N THR A 149 -1.36 -22.01 -20.55
CA THR A 149 -0.73 -20.71 -20.77
C THR A 149 -0.70 -19.97 -19.44
N SER A 150 0.49 -19.48 -19.06
CA SER A 150 0.72 -18.66 -17.88
C SER A 150 1.23 -17.30 -18.30
N TYR A 151 0.83 -16.26 -17.58
CA TYR A 151 1.39 -14.93 -17.76
C TYR A 151 2.76 -14.84 -17.07
N ILE A 152 3.71 -14.23 -17.76
CA ILE A 152 5.03 -13.86 -17.22
C ILE A 152 5.01 -12.36 -16.98
N TYR A 153 5.23 -11.97 -15.74
CA TYR A 153 5.34 -10.55 -15.37
C TYR A 153 6.45 -10.35 -14.34
N TYR A 154 6.88 -9.12 -14.26
CA TYR A 154 7.88 -8.66 -13.31
C TYR A 154 7.22 -7.69 -12.34
N GLU A 155 7.82 -7.55 -11.17
CA GLU A 155 7.42 -6.59 -10.15
C GLU A 155 8.56 -5.64 -9.83
N ALA A 156 8.24 -4.38 -9.60
CA ALA A 156 9.16 -3.41 -9.04
C ALA A 156 8.48 -2.65 -7.91
N GLN A 157 9.23 -2.43 -6.83
CA GLN A 157 8.79 -1.59 -5.72
C GLN A 157 9.05 -0.14 -6.07
N VAL A 158 8.03 0.69 -5.92
CA VAL A 158 8.14 2.15 -6.02
C VAL A 158 7.96 2.73 -4.63
N THR A 159 8.86 3.62 -4.24
CA THR A 159 8.76 4.38 -2.99
C THR A 159 8.61 5.86 -3.33
N VAL A 160 7.70 6.53 -2.66
CA VAL A 160 7.47 7.98 -2.76
C VAL A 160 8.16 8.65 -1.59
N GLY A 161 9.17 9.46 -1.87
CA GLY A 161 9.84 10.25 -0.84
C GLY A 161 8.96 11.41 -0.33
N GLU A 162 9.32 12.00 0.79
CA GLU A 162 8.63 13.16 1.37
C GLU A 162 8.60 14.37 0.42
N ASP A 163 9.59 14.48 -0.44
CA ASP A 163 9.68 15.50 -1.51
C ASP A 163 8.85 15.16 -2.75
N GLY A 164 8.12 14.03 -2.71
CA GLY A 164 7.34 13.51 -3.82
C GLY A 164 8.18 12.86 -4.94
N GLN A 165 9.51 12.71 -4.76
CA GLN A 165 10.33 11.99 -5.73
C GLN A 165 10.05 10.49 -5.65
N LEU A 166 10.10 9.83 -6.81
CA LEU A 166 9.94 8.39 -6.90
C LEU A 166 11.29 7.70 -7.02
N SER A 167 11.47 6.61 -6.30
CA SER A 167 12.52 5.63 -6.54
C SER A 167 11.88 4.30 -6.93
N ILE A 168 12.50 3.56 -7.86
CA ILE A 168 12.01 2.27 -8.33
C ILE A 168 13.12 1.23 -8.19
N GLU A 169 12.80 0.10 -7.57
CA GLU A 169 13.71 -1.02 -7.37
C GLU A 169 13.06 -2.30 -7.91
N ALA A 170 13.77 -3.01 -8.81
CA ALA A 170 13.33 -4.33 -9.28
C ALA A 170 13.41 -5.34 -8.12
N LYS A 171 12.37 -6.16 -7.99
CA LYS A 171 12.32 -7.28 -7.04
C LYS A 171 12.88 -8.54 -7.65
#